data_ed2ffa843fc4efb08424bf22a445daa9
#
_entry.id   ed2ffa843fc4efb08424bf22a445daa9
#
_cell.length_a   1.000
_cell.length_b   1.000
_cell.length_c   1.000
_cell.angle_alpha   90.00
_cell.angle_beta   90.00
_cell.angle_gamma   90.00
#
_symmetry.space_group_name_H-M   'P 1'
#
loop_
_entity.id
_entity.type
_entity.pdbx_description
1 polymer ?
#
loop_
_entity_poly.entity_id
_entity_poly.type
_entity_poly.pdbx_seq_one_letter_code
_entity_poly.pdbx_strand_id
1 'polypeptide(L)'
;MKHIDISQTDAPRQKPYAKLRGLLKEYDYTQADIARKLGCGTTYLNNAMNARAVWQLDYCYTILDMFQIDHSELTTYFPAGGYAA
;
A
#
# COMPACT_ATOMS: atom_id res chain seq x y z
N MET A 1 -22.41 7.17 -23.70
CA MET A 1 -22.34 6.92 -23.33
C MET A 1 -21.81 6.49 -23.23
N LYS A 2 -21.86 6.67 -22.88
CA LYS A 2 -21.57 6.35 -22.44
C LYS A 2 -21.16 5.75 -22.16
N HIS A 3 -21.27 5.82 -21.88
CA HIS A 3 -21.14 5.12 -21.33
C HIS A 3 -20.81 4.71 -20.86
N ILE A 4 -20.97 4.77 -20.72
CA ILE A 4 -20.88 4.27 -20.01
C ILE A 4 -20.58 3.58 -19.70
N ASP A 5 -20.69 3.66 -19.45
CA ASP A 5 -20.57 3.01 -18.90
C ASP A 5 -20.12 2.48 -18.45
N ILE A 6 -20.28 2.51 -18.30
CA ILE A 6 -20.04 2.07 -17.70
C ILE A 6 -19.74 1.52 -17.33
N SER A 7 -19.95 1.55 -17.38
CA SER A 7 -19.79 1.16 -16.79
C SER A 7 -19.43 0.75 -16.45
N GLN A 8 -19.68 0.85 -16.55
CA GLN A 8 -19.45 0.57 -15.92
C GLN A 8 -19.27 0.23 -15.33
N THR A 9 -20.07 0.58 -15.59
CA THR A 9 -19.87 0.37 -14.67
C THR A 9 -19.32 0.03 -13.97
N ASP A 10 -20.05 0.65 -14.03
CA ASP A 10 -18.98 0.12 -13.23
C ASP A 10 -18.30 1.12 -12.33
N ALA A 11 -18.44 1.00 -11.02
CA ALA A 11 -17.75 1.87 -10.09
C ALA A 11 -16.24 1.76 -10.29
N PRO A 12 -15.49 2.87 -10.23
CA PRO A 12 -14.02 2.80 -10.34
C PRO A 12 -13.46 1.93 -9.23
N ARG A 13 -12.55 1.07 -9.57
CA ARG A 13 -11.88 0.22 -8.61
C ARG A 13 -10.69 0.95 -8.05
N GLN A 14 -10.56 0.93 -6.75
CA GLN A 14 -9.37 1.44 -6.12
C GLN A 14 -8.26 0.39 -6.23
N LYS A 15 -7.04 0.87 -6.42
CA LYS A 15 -5.89 -0.02 -6.37
C LYS A 15 -5.72 -0.51 -4.94
N PRO A 16 -5.15 -1.71 -4.76
CA PRO A 16 -4.84 -2.18 -3.42
C PRO A 16 -4.00 -1.15 -2.67
N TYR A 17 -4.26 -1.05 -1.38
CA TYR A 17 -3.51 -0.13 -0.51
C TYR A 17 -3.55 1.32 -0.99
N ALA A 18 -4.74 1.75 -1.44
CA ALA A 18 -4.91 3.10 -1.98
C ALA A 18 -4.47 4.17 -0.98
N LYS A 19 -4.78 3.98 0.29
CA LYS A 19 -4.40 4.94 1.33
C LYS A 19 -2.89 5.02 1.49
N LEU A 20 -2.23 3.88 1.48
CA LEU A 20 -0.77 3.83 1.56
C LEU A 20 -0.15 4.45 0.32
N ARG A 21 -0.69 4.15 -0.86
CA ARG A 21 -0.19 4.75 -2.10
C ARG A 21 -0.32 6.27 -2.07
N GLY A 22 -1.44 6.77 -1.53
CA GLY A 22 -1.64 8.21 -1.38
C GLY A 22 -0.62 8.83 -0.46
N LEU A 23 -0.30 8.13 0.62
CA LEU A 23 0.69 8.60 1.58
C LEU A 23 2.07 8.72 0.93
N LEU A 24 2.47 7.70 0.16
CA LEU A 24 3.76 7.73 -0.53
C LEU A 24 3.81 8.90 -1.51
N LYS A 25 2.73 9.10 -2.25
CA LYS A 25 2.68 10.19 -3.22
C LYS A 25 2.73 11.54 -2.53
N GLU A 26 2.06 11.68 -1.43
CA GLU A 26 2.03 12.94 -0.67
C GLU A 26 3.42 13.35 -0.22
N TYR A 27 4.26 12.39 0.15
CA TYR A 27 5.61 12.65 0.63
C TYR A 27 6.68 12.43 -0.44
N ASP A 28 6.26 12.22 -1.69
CA ASP A 28 7.18 12.01 -2.81
C ASP A 28 8.11 10.79 -2.62
N TYR A 29 7.61 9.76 -1.97
CA TYR A 29 8.35 8.51 -1.86
C TYR A 29 7.98 7.57 -2.99
N THR A 30 8.97 6.93 -3.60
CA THR A 30 8.74 5.88 -4.56
C THR A 30 8.79 4.52 -3.86
N GLN A 31 8.32 3.48 -4.56
CA GLN A 31 8.43 2.13 -4.02
C GLN A 31 9.91 1.75 -3.81
N ALA A 32 10.78 2.22 -4.70
CA ALA A 32 12.21 1.96 -4.54
C ALA A 32 12.76 2.57 -3.25
N ASP A 33 12.28 3.77 -2.90
CA ASP A 33 12.70 4.41 -1.65
C ASP A 33 12.28 3.57 -0.45
N ILE A 34 11.05 3.07 -0.48
CA ILE A 34 10.54 2.25 0.62
C ILE A 34 11.32 0.94 0.71
N ALA A 35 11.55 0.29 -0.44
CA ALA A 35 12.30 -0.97 -0.45
C ALA A 35 13.69 -0.79 0.15
N ARG A 36 14.33 0.33 -0.18
CA ARG A 36 15.66 0.65 0.35
C ARG A 36 15.63 0.81 1.86
N LYS A 37 14.60 1.50 2.36
CA LYS A 37 14.44 1.70 3.80
C LYS A 37 14.16 0.39 4.54
N LEU A 38 13.37 -0.49 3.92
CA LEU A 38 13.03 -1.77 4.53
C LEU A 38 14.13 -2.81 4.37
N GLY A 39 15.08 -2.57 3.46
CA GLY A 39 16.11 -3.55 3.17
C GLY A 39 15.58 -4.74 2.38
N CYS A 40 14.52 -4.55 1.61
CA CYS A 40 13.94 -5.63 0.82
C CYS A 40 14.06 -5.32 -0.67
N GLY A 41 13.75 -6.31 -1.49
CA GLY A 41 13.79 -6.11 -2.94
C GLY A 41 12.58 -5.37 -3.45
N THR A 42 12.77 -4.63 -4.55
CA THR A 42 11.66 -3.90 -5.15
C THR A 42 10.60 -4.84 -5.72
N THR A 43 11.01 -6.03 -6.16
CA THR A 43 10.06 -7.03 -6.67
C THR A 43 9.07 -7.45 -5.57
N TYR A 44 9.60 -7.76 -4.38
CA TYR A 44 8.73 -8.11 -3.26
C TYR A 44 7.80 -6.94 -2.92
N LEU A 45 8.35 -5.74 -2.83
CA LEU A 45 7.55 -4.58 -2.47
C LEU A 45 6.46 -4.31 -3.49
N ASN A 46 6.78 -4.43 -4.77
CA ASN A 46 5.80 -4.25 -5.83
C ASN A 46 4.67 -5.27 -5.70
N ASN A 47 5.02 -6.53 -5.43
CA ASN A 47 4.01 -7.57 -5.25
C ASN A 47 3.16 -7.32 -4.03
N ALA A 48 3.76 -6.89 -2.93
CA ALA A 48 3.02 -6.59 -1.72
C ALA A 48 2.06 -5.41 -1.92
N MET A 49 2.52 -4.39 -2.63
CA MET A 49 1.69 -3.21 -2.92
C MET A 49 0.54 -3.54 -3.87
N ASN A 50 0.65 -4.61 -4.63
CA ASN A 50 -0.40 -5.06 -5.55
C ASN A 50 -1.20 -6.23 -4.99
N ALA A 51 -1.05 -6.50 -3.69
CA ALA A 51 -1.77 -7.56 -2.99
C ALA A 51 -1.47 -8.95 -3.53
N ARG A 52 -0.30 -9.13 -4.14
CA ARG A 52 0.16 -10.44 -4.63
C ARG A 52 1.07 -11.14 -3.64
N ALA A 53 1.51 -10.43 -2.63
CA ALA A 53 2.33 -10.98 -1.57
C ALA A 53 1.84 -10.41 -0.25
N VAL A 54 2.06 -11.18 0.81
CA VAL A 54 1.64 -10.77 2.15
C VAL A 54 2.72 -9.85 2.73
N TRP A 55 2.29 -8.77 3.37
CA TRP A 55 3.20 -7.88 4.08
C TRP A 55 3.69 -8.56 5.35
N GLN A 56 4.98 -8.42 5.64
CA GLN A 56 5.49 -8.78 6.96
C GLN A 56 5.14 -7.65 7.93
N LEU A 57 4.69 -8.03 9.10
CA LEU A 57 4.23 -7.03 10.08
C LEU A 57 5.33 -6.06 10.45
N ASP A 58 6.57 -6.53 10.54
CA ASP A 58 7.70 -5.66 10.84
C ASP A 58 7.83 -4.54 9.81
N TYR A 59 7.65 -4.88 8.54
CA TYR A 59 7.72 -3.87 7.47
C TYR A 59 6.59 -2.86 7.61
N CYS A 60 5.39 -3.32 7.98
CA CYS A 60 4.26 -2.41 8.16
C CYS A 60 4.57 -1.37 9.24
N TYR A 61 5.08 -1.82 10.37
CA TYR A 61 5.41 -0.90 11.46
C TYR A 61 6.54 0.03 11.07
N THR A 62 7.53 -0.47 10.35
CA THR A 62 8.63 0.38 9.89
C THR A 62 8.12 1.50 8.99
N ILE A 63 7.20 1.17 8.08
CA ILE A 63 6.62 2.18 7.21
C ILE A 63 5.85 3.22 8.02
N LEU A 64 5.05 2.78 8.98
CA LEU A 64 4.31 3.72 9.82
C LEU A 64 5.27 4.65 10.57
N ASP A 65 6.37 4.09 11.09
CA ASP A 65 7.36 4.89 11.81
C ASP A 65 8.02 5.91 10.90
N MET A 66 8.28 5.54 9.64
CA MET A 66 8.89 6.45 8.67
C MET A 66 8.06 7.72 8.51
N PHE A 67 6.75 7.59 8.57
CA PHE A 67 5.84 8.71 8.38
C PHE A 67 5.29 9.25 9.70
N GLN A 68 5.83 8.76 10.82
CA GLN A 68 5.43 9.18 12.16
C GLN A 68 3.93 8.96 12.39
N ILE A 69 3.44 7.82 11.94
CA ILE A 69 2.04 7.44 12.10
C ILE A 69 1.95 6.47 13.27
N ASP A 70 0.98 6.68 14.15
CA ASP A 70 0.78 5.81 15.30
C ASP A 70 0.48 4.39 14.83
N HIS A 71 1.02 3.41 15.55
CA HIS A 71 0.82 2.00 15.20
C HIS A 71 -0.64 1.58 15.29
N SER A 72 -1.46 2.32 16.01
CA SER A 72 -2.90 2.05 16.05
C SER A 72 -3.57 2.25 14.70
N GLU A 73 -2.88 2.92 13.75
CA GLU A 73 -3.38 3.14 12.41
C GLU A 73 -3.01 2.01 11.45
N LEU A 74 -2.46 0.91 11.96
CA LEU A 74 -2.00 -0.19 11.12
C LEU A 74 -3.09 -0.64 10.14
N THR A 75 -4.29 -0.90 10.64
CA THR A 75 -5.36 -1.41 9.78
C THR A 75 -5.92 -0.36 8.82
N THR A 76 -5.63 0.91 9.08
CA THR A 76 -6.02 1.98 8.16
C THR A 76 -5.22 1.91 6.87
N TYR A 77 -3.92 1.64 6.98
CA TYR A 77 -3.02 1.60 5.83
C TYR A 77 -2.78 0.17 5.31
N PHE A 78 -2.86 -0.81 6.19
CA PHE A 78 -2.64 -2.22 5.87
C PHE A 78 -3.85 -3.01 6.38
N PRO A 79 -4.90 -3.15 5.55
CA PRO A 79 -6.11 -3.84 6.00
C PRO A 79 -5.84 -5.26 6.49
N ALA A 80 -6.64 -5.70 7.43
CA ALA A 80 -6.50 -7.03 8.01
C ALA A 80 -6.52 -8.10 6.92
N GLY A 81 -5.64 -9.10 7.06
CA GLY A 81 -5.50 -10.15 6.06
C GLY A 81 -4.44 -9.89 5.03
N GLY A 82 -3.92 -8.65 4.96
CA GLY A 82 -2.87 -8.31 4.02
C GLY A 82 -1.47 -8.42 4.60
N TYR A 83 -1.35 -8.78 5.86
CA TYR A 83 -0.03 -8.90 6.51
C TYR A 83 -0.01 -10.12 7.40
N ALA A 84 1.21 -10.55 7.73
CA ALA A 84 1.45 -11.67 8.63
C ALA A 84 2.50 -11.27 9.66
N ALA A 85 2.33 -11.82 10.84
CA ALA A 85 3.26 -11.56 11.94
C ALA A 85 4.58 -12.30 11.73
#